data_6f55afadb2042457da25f842ce3c6b62
#
_entry.id   6f55afadb2042457da25f842ce3c6b62
#
_cell.length_a   1.000
_cell.length_b   1.000
_cell.length_c   1.000
_cell.angle_alpha   90.00
_cell.angle_beta   90.00
_cell.angle_gamma   90.00
#
_symmetry.space_group_name_H-M   'P 1'
#
loop_
_entity.id
_entity.type
_entity.pdbx_description
1 polymer ?
#
loop_
_entity_poly.entity_id
_entity_poly.type
_entity_poly.pdbx_seq_one_letter_code
_entity_poly.pdbx_strand_id
1 'polypeptide(L)'
;VLIHIPKETPSVNTPKRRIALASVIALSLVAAACGGDEETTETTAAATTVAPETTAAPETTSAPETTAAPETTEGGTELPAGEVFVTGSSTVEPISIRVGELALEQSGGALQVTVEGPGTGDGFKKFCAGEADISDASRKIKDEEAALCADAGIEYVEIEVAIDGLTVATSPANTAVECVDIPALYALVGPESEGFASWADANALATELGSTSGELPDAPLAVFGPGEESGTYDSFVEFAIADIAEERGADEATRADYSSSPNDNLIVEGIEGSDTSLGWVGFAYYQAEAERMKGIAIDAGDGCVAPTVETIADGSYAFARSLYIYVSKQAAAENPAVEAFVDLYLSEEGLAQVGEAGYVDLPADRLQAAIDAWAAR
;
A
#
# COMPACT_ATOMS: atom_id res chain seq x y z
N VAL A 1 30.80 48.90 35.04
CA VAL A 1 29.64 48.67 35.91
C VAL A 1 28.89 47.47 35.36
N LEU A 2 29.12 46.28 35.96
CA LEU A 2 28.39 45.06 35.64
C LEU A 2 27.07 45.08 36.42
N ILE A 3 25.96 44.97 35.69
CA ILE A 3 24.63 44.75 36.27
C ILE A 3 24.34 43.25 36.14
N HIS A 4 24.23 42.57 37.26
CA HIS A 4 23.88 41.17 37.41
C HIS A 4 22.35 41.07 37.49
N ILE A 5 21.69 40.36 36.58
CA ILE A 5 20.24 40.08 36.60
C ILE A 5 20.07 38.61 36.97
N PRO A 6 19.32 38.25 38.03
CA PRO A 6 19.06 36.86 38.39
C PRO A 6 17.95 36.27 37.48
N LYS A 7 18.18 35.04 36.99
CA LYS A 7 17.17 34.21 36.27
C LYS A 7 16.23 33.59 37.31
N GLU A 8 14.99 34.00 37.30
CA GLU A 8 13.92 33.28 37.97
C GLU A 8 13.37 32.15 37.07
N THR A 9 13.35 30.95 37.62
CA THR A 9 12.71 29.78 36.99
C THR A 9 11.26 29.68 37.49
N PRO A 10 10.24 29.58 36.60
CA PRO A 10 8.89 29.32 37.08
C PRO A 10 8.70 27.83 37.43
N SER A 11 8.29 27.60 38.66
CA SER A 11 7.87 26.31 39.21
C SER A 11 6.46 25.98 38.67
N VAL A 12 6.32 24.94 37.84
CA VAL A 12 5.02 24.42 37.40
C VAL A 12 4.51 23.42 38.43
N ASN A 13 3.44 23.80 39.08
CA ASN A 13 2.74 23.02 40.10
C ASN A 13 1.61 22.23 39.43
N THR A 14 1.80 20.93 39.24
CA THR A 14 0.79 20.02 38.64
C THR A 14 -0.13 19.46 39.74
N PRO A 15 -1.46 19.61 39.67
CA PRO A 15 -2.35 18.95 40.62
C PRO A 15 -2.61 17.48 40.21
N LYS A 16 -2.21 16.56 41.09
CA LYS A 16 -2.55 15.14 40.98
C LYS A 16 -4.07 14.94 41.17
N ARG A 17 -4.80 14.66 40.11
CA ARG A 17 -6.16 14.12 40.19
C ARG A 17 -6.10 12.63 40.48
N ARG A 18 -6.61 12.24 41.63
CA ARG A 18 -6.89 10.85 42.03
C ARG A 18 -8.22 10.45 41.35
N ILE A 19 -8.18 9.46 40.46
CA ILE A 19 -9.36 8.82 39.93
C ILE A 19 -9.66 7.61 40.82
N ALA A 20 -10.82 7.64 41.45
CA ALA A 20 -11.34 6.54 42.24
C ALA A 20 -11.98 5.50 41.32
N LEU A 21 -11.52 4.25 41.39
CA LEU A 21 -12.19 3.07 40.82
C LEU A 21 -13.49 2.82 41.59
N ALA A 22 -14.60 2.77 40.88
CA ALA A 22 -15.83 2.18 41.36
C ALA A 22 -16.18 0.99 40.46
N SER A 23 -15.98 -0.20 41.01
CA SER A 23 -16.40 -1.48 40.42
C SER A 23 -17.91 -1.65 40.70
N VAL A 24 -18.69 -1.91 39.65
CA VAL A 24 -20.05 -2.45 39.81
C VAL A 24 -20.15 -3.71 38.96
N ILE A 25 -20.19 -4.85 39.68
CA ILE A 25 -20.53 -6.17 39.16
C ILE A 25 -22.07 -6.25 39.20
N ALA A 26 -22.71 -6.49 38.08
CA ALA A 26 -24.11 -6.93 38.04
C ALA A 26 -24.18 -8.25 37.23
N LEU A 27 -24.35 -9.30 37.97
CA LEU A 27 -24.66 -10.65 37.55
C LEU A 27 -26.17 -10.79 37.35
N SER A 28 -26.66 -11.19 36.19
CA SER A 28 -28.04 -11.58 35.99
C SER A 28 -28.11 -12.86 35.15
N LEU A 29 -28.30 -13.99 35.86
CA LEU A 29 -28.85 -15.24 35.35
C LEU A 29 -30.36 -15.10 35.18
N VAL A 30 -30.94 -15.50 34.05
CA VAL A 30 -32.33 -16.02 34.01
C VAL A 30 -32.37 -17.25 33.13
N ALA A 31 -32.96 -18.27 33.71
CA ALA A 31 -33.08 -19.65 33.19
C ALA A 31 -34.35 -19.80 32.31
N ALA A 32 -34.22 -20.79 31.46
CA ALA A 32 -35.19 -21.70 30.83
C ALA A 32 -36.68 -21.60 31.16
N ALA A 33 -37.48 -21.74 30.09
CA ALA A 33 -38.78 -22.45 30.18
C ALA A 33 -39.12 -23.10 28.83
N CYS A 34 -39.43 -24.40 28.92
CA CYS A 34 -39.93 -25.30 27.90
C CYS A 34 -41.39 -25.10 27.56
N GLY A 35 -41.83 -25.70 26.46
CA GLY A 35 -43.21 -26.09 26.13
C GLY A 35 -43.54 -25.67 24.71
N GLY A 36 -43.94 -26.47 23.77
CA GLY A 36 -44.52 -27.78 23.70
C GLY A 36 -45.42 -27.82 22.47
N ASP A 37 -45.33 -28.90 21.70
CA ASP A 37 -46.37 -29.58 20.87
C ASP A 37 -47.05 -28.78 19.73
N GLU A 38 -47.36 -29.34 18.60
CA GLU A 38 -47.69 -30.66 18.04
C GLU A 38 -47.78 -30.55 16.50
N GLU A 39 -47.39 -31.67 15.87
CA GLU A 39 -48.04 -32.43 14.75
C GLU A 39 -48.35 -31.69 13.44
N THR A 40 -48.07 -32.25 12.30
CA THR A 40 -48.43 -33.55 11.70
C THR A 40 -47.71 -33.82 10.38
N THR A 41 -47.23 -35.06 10.25
CA THR A 41 -47.27 -35.98 9.10
C THR A 41 -47.41 -35.43 7.66
N GLU A 42 -46.56 -35.89 6.74
CA GLU A 42 -46.81 -37.03 5.89
C GLU A 42 -45.60 -37.53 5.08
N THR A 43 -45.54 -38.83 5.08
CA THR A 43 -44.67 -39.76 4.41
C THR A 43 -44.81 -39.72 2.87
N THR A 44 -43.71 -39.80 2.15
CA THR A 44 -43.73 -40.49 0.84
C THR A 44 -42.38 -41.14 0.50
N ALA A 45 -42.44 -42.45 0.56
CA ALA A 45 -41.75 -43.50 -0.15
C ALA A 45 -40.36 -43.34 -0.76
N ALA A 46 -39.48 -44.21 -0.28
CA ALA A 46 -38.23 -44.63 -0.90
C ALA A 46 -38.49 -45.37 -2.23
N ALA A 47 -37.71 -44.97 -3.24
CA ALA A 47 -37.53 -45.79 -4.46
C ALA A 47 -36.10 -46.38 -4.41
N THR A 48 -36.06 -47.66 -4.18
CA THR A 48 -34.87 -48.53 -4.27
C THR A 48 -34.52 -48.68 -5.76
N THR A 49 -33.33 -48.26 -6.17
CA THR A 49 -32.80 -48.61 -7.50
C THR A 49 -31.64 -49.60 -7.31
N VAL A 50 -31.80 -50.73 -7.93
CA VAL A 50 -30.94 -51.94 -7.94
C VAL A 50 -29.61 -51.59 -8.63
N ALA A 51 -28.50 -52.06 -8.04
CA ALA A 51 -27.17 -52.05 -8.65
C ALA A 51 -27.08 -53.09 -9.78
N PRO A 52 -26.43 -52.79 -10.90
CA PRO A 52 -26.09 -53.79 -11.90
C PRO A 52 -24.78 -54.52 -11.55
N GLU A 53 -24.76 -55.80 -11.87
CA GLU A 53 -23.74 -56.80 -11.63
C GLU A 53 -22.37 -56.46 -12.25
N THR A 54 -21.34 -56.85 -11.54
CA THR A 54 -19.94 -56.85 -11.92
C THR A 54 -19.67 -57.78 -13.11
N THR A 55 -19.24 -57.20 -14.24
CA THR A 55 -18.69 -57.99 -15.35
C THR A 55 -17.17 -58.07 -15.21
N ALA A 56 -16.65 -59.31 -15.34
CA ALA A 56 -15.28 -59.70 -15.20
C ALA A 56 -14.30 -58.90 -16.09
N ALA A 57 -13.12 -58.60 -15.55
CA ALA A 57 -11.99 -57.99 -16.22
C ALA A 57 -11.38 -58.96 -17.26
N PRO A 58 -10.95 -58.50 -18.42
CA PRO A 58 -10.07 -59.26 -19.30
C PRO A 58 -8.60 -59.15 -18.86
N GLU A 59 -7.86 -60.23 -19.13
CA GLU A 59 -6.48 -60.47 -18.75
C GLU A 59 -5.48 -59.44 -19.31
N THR A 60 -4.52 -59.13 -18.45
CA THR A 60 -3.38 -58.24 -18.67
C THR A 60 -2.50 -58.70 -19.83
N THR A 61 -2.44 -57.93 -20.90
CA THR A 61 -1.37 -58.02 -21.90
C THR A 61 -0.22 -57.12 -21.48
N SER A 62 0.99 -57.68 -21.41
CA SER A 62 2.22 -56.99 -21.08
C SER A 62 2.43 -55.73 -21.87
N ALA A 63 2.64 -54.62 -21.18
CA ALA A 63 3.05 -53.33 -21.82
C ALA A 63 4.53 -53.45 -22.30
N PRO A 64 4.87 -52.80 -23.45
CA PRO A 64 6.26 -52.67 -23.84
C PRO A 64 6.99 -51.71 -22.90
N GLU A 65 8.27 -52.00 -22.64
CA GLU A 65 9.19 -51.18 -21.86
C GLU A 65 9.23 -49.76 -22.44
N THR A 66 8.75 -48.81 -21.65
CA THR A 66 8.89 -47.39 -21.94
C THR A 66 10.34 -47.02 -21.78
N THR A 67 11.01 -46.76 -22.92
CA THR A 67 12.30 -46.08 -22.93
C THR A 67 12.16 -44.78 -22.18
N ALA A 68 12.98 -44.58 -21.14
CA ALA A 68 13.02 -43.34 -20.37
C ALA A 68 13.21 -42.17 -21.33
N ALA A 69 12.29 -41.22 -21.29
CA ALA A 69 12.49 -39.92 -21.90
C ALA A 69 13.73 -39.25 -21.26
N PRO A 70 14.55 -38.53 -22.04
CA PRO A 70 15.63 -37.77 -21.42
C PRO A 70 15.02 -36.79 -20.41
N GLU A 71 15.51 -36.86 -19.18
CA GLU A 71 15.28 -35.81 -18.18
C GLU A 71 15.78 -34.52 -18.79
N THR A 72 14.86 -33.64 -19.17
CA THR A 72 15.17 -32.24 -19.42
C THR A 72 15.47 -31.65 -18.05
N THR A 73 16.72 -31.63 -17.66
CA THR A 73 17.23 -30.75 -16.61
C THR A 73 17.03 -29.32 -17.17
N GLU A 74 15.87 -28.75 -16.93
CA GLU A 74 15.79 -27.31 -16.84
C GLU A 74 16.67 -26.95 -15.63
N GLY A 75 17.81 -26.35 -15.92
CA GLY A 75 18.74 -25.84 -14.92
C GLY A 75 18.12 -24.58 -14.29
N GLY A 76 17.10 -24.74 -13.48
CA GLY A 76 16.73 -23.75 -12.49
C GLY A 76 17.88 -23.71 -11.49
N THR A 77 18.59 -22.61 -11.42
CA THR A 77 19.60 -22.37 -10.37
C THR A 77 18.80 -22.32 -9.06
N GLU A 78 18.96 -23.36 -8.25
CA GLU A 78 18.33 -23.42 -6.92
C GLU A 78 18.82 -22.20 -6.13
N LEU A 79 17.90 -21.36 -5.63
CA LEU A 79 18.24 -20.16 -4.86
C LEU A 79 19.02 -20.58 -3.60
N PRO A 80 20.07 -19.84 -3.20
CA PRO A 80 20.86 -20.17 -2.03
C PRO A 80 20.03 -20.07 -0.75
N ALA A 81 20.36 -20.88 0.24
CA ALA A 81 19.79 -20.75 1.58
C ALA A 81 20.35 -19.53 2.29
N GLY A 82 19.51 -18.82 3.04
CA GLY A 82 19.91 -17.70 3.86
C GLY A 82 18.72 -16.86 4.33
N GLU A 83 19.04 -15.83 5.10
CA GLU A 83 18.06 -14.85 5.62
C GLU A 83 18.41 -13.49 5.03
N VAL A 84 17.38 -12.72 4.64
CA VAL A 84 17.49 -11.34 4.16
C VAL A 84 16.58 -10.48 5.01
N PHE A 85 17.11 -9.36 5.51
CA PHE A 85 16.33 -8.39 6.26
C PHE A 85 16.15 -7.10 5.46
N VAL A 86 14.88 -6.79 5.16
CA VAL A 86 14.43 -5.59 4.46
C VAL A 86 13.67 -4.71 5.44
N THR A 87 13.92 -3.40 5.44
CA THR A 87 13.18 -2.46 6.27
C THR A 87 12.98 -1.14 5.53
N GLY A 88 11.94 -0.39 5.83
CA GLY A 88 11.79 0.94 5.25
C GLY A 88 10.36 1.34 4.91
N SER A 89 10.14 1.74 3.68
CA SER A 89 8.87 2.27 3.21
C SER A 89 7.72 1.27 3.30
N SER A 90 6.65 1.62 4.01
CA SER A 90 5.38 0.88 4.01
C SER A 90 4.75 0.79 2.60
N THR A 91 5.05 1.75 1.72
CA THR A 91 4.61 1.74 0.33
C THR A 91 5.33 0.67 -0.51
N VAL A 92 6.62 0.43 -0.27
CA VAL A 92 7.40 -0.59 -1.01
C VAL A 92 7.25 -1.98 -0.39
N GLU A 93 6.97 -2.05 0.91
CA GLU A 93 6.82 -3.28 1.70
C GLU A 93 5.97 -4.35 0.99
N PRO A 94 4.78 -4.06 0.38
CA PRO A 94 3.97 -5.07 -0.29
C PRO A 94 4.70 -5.74 -1.48
N ILE A 95 5.53 -5.02 -2.21
CA ILE A 95 6.32 -5.59 -3.32
C ILE A 95 7.41 -6.51 -2.75
N SER A 96 8.16 -6.02 -1.76
CA SER A 96 9.26 -6.78 -1.12
C SER A 96 8.75 -8.04 -0.42
N ILE A 97 7.56 -8.01 0.20
CA ILE A 97 6.90 -9.21 0.76
C ILE A 97 6.60 -10.22 -0.35
N ARG A 98 5.95 -9.82 -1.47
CA ARG A 98 5.59 -10.72 -2.56
C ARG A 98 6.82 -11.36 -3.23
N VAL A 99 7.88 -10.57 -3.47
CA VAL A 99 9.13 -11.12 -3.99
C VAL A 99 9.80 -12.04 -2.97
N GLY A 100 9.68 -11.75 -1.67
CA GLY A 100 10.14 -12.62 -0.58
C GLY A 100 9.39 -13.95 -0.52
N GLU A 101 8.06 -13.94 -0.71
CA GLU A 101 7.24 -15.15 -0.81
C GLU A 101 7.63 -15.99 -2.04
N LEU A 102 7.88 -15.34 -3.19
CA LEU A 102 8.37 -15.98 -4.40
C LEU A 102 9.76 -16.62 -4.17
N ALA A 103 10.67 -15.93 -3.48
CA ALA A 103 11.99 -16.45 -3.11
C ALA A 103 11.89 -17.67 -2.19
N LEU A 104 10.98 -17.62 -1.20
CA LEU A 104 10.71 -18.72 -0.28
C LEU A 104 10.19 -19.95 -1.03
N GLU A 105 9.24 -19.75 -1.97
CA GLU A 105 8.70 -20.83 -2.81
C GLU A 105 9.76 -21.44 -3.71
N GLN A 106 10.48 -20.62 -4.48
CA GLN A 106 11.49 -21.09 -5.44
C GLN A 106 12.69 -21.76 -4.78
N SER A 107 13.05 -21.35 -3.56
CA SER A 107 14.12 -21.98 -2.76
C SER A 107 13.67 -23.24 -2.00
N GLY A 108 12.37 -23.62 -2.08
CA GLY A 108 11.84 -24.70 -1.26
C GLY A 108 11.89 -24.41 0.25
N GLY A 109 11.83 -23.12 0.63
CA GLY A 109 11.87 -22.66 2.02
C GLY A 109 13.27 -22.34 2.56
N ALA A 110 14.30 -22.41 1.71
CA ALA A 110 15.68 -22.22 2.15
C ALA A 110 16.12 -20.74 2.20
N LEU A 111 15.55 -19.86 1.36
CA LEU A 111 15.76 -18.42 1.40
C LEU A 111 14.57 -17.78 2.08
N GLN A 112 14.82 -17.08 3.19
CA GLN A 112 13.78 -16.40 3.98
C GLN A 112 14.02 -14.89 3.96
N VAL A 113 12.96 -14.13 3.68
CA VAL A 113 13.00 -12.67 3.67
C VAL A 113 12.08 -12.16 4.77
N THR A 114 12.62 -11.32 5.64
CA THR A 114 11.83 -10.59 6.64
C THR A 114 11.72 -9.15 6.19
N VAL A 115 10.51 -8.61 6.10
CA VAL A 115 10.23 -7.24 5.68
C VAL A 115 9.53 -6.50 6.81
N GLU A 116 9.96 -5.27 7.08
CA GLU A 116 9.33 -4.35 8.03
C GLU A 116 9.13 -2.98 7.38
N GLY A 117 7.93 -2.39 7.50
CA GLY A 117 7.56 -1.11 6.91
C GLY A 117 7.43 0.06 7.91
N PRO A 118 8.47 0.41 8.71
CA PRO A 118 8.37 1.53 9.68
C PRO A 118 8.39 2.92 9.03
N GLY A 119 8.46 3.00 7.72
CA GLY A 119 8.60 4.22 6.93
C GLY A 119 10.04 4.44 6.42
N THR A 120 10.16 5.15 5.29
CA THR A 120 11.42 5.38 4.57
C THR A 120 12.53 5.96 5.45
N GLY A 121 12.21 6.95 6.28
CA GLY A 121 13.20 7.61 7.13
C GLY A 121 13.76 6.71 8.24
N ASP A 122 12.92 5.90 8.86
CA ASP A 122 13.34 4.94 9.89
C ASP A 122 14.07 3.74 9.25
N GLY A 123 13.68 3.34 8.04
CA GLY A 123 14.41 2.38 7.24
C GLY A 123 15.87 2.80 6.99
N PHE A 124 16.09 4.03 6.50
CA PHE A 124 17.44 4.54 6.29
C PHE A 124 18.26 4.63 7.57
N LYS A 125 17.66 4.96 8.72
CA LYS A 125 18.37 4.95 10.02
C LYS A 125 18.90 3.56 10.37
N LYS A 126 18.08 2.50 10.26
CA LYS A 126 18.48 1.11 10.49
C LYS A 126 19.51 0.65 9.47
N PHE A 127 19.25 0.92 8.20
CA PHE A 127 20.12 0.55 7.09
C PHE A 127 21.52 1.18 7.22
N CYS A 128 21.60 2.50 7.44
CA CYS A 128 22.88 3.19 7.62
C CYS A 128 23.58 2.83 8.94
N ALA A 129 22.86 2.23 9.92
CA ALA A 129 23.48 1.62 11.10
C ALA A 129 24.03 0.20 10.85
N GLY A 130 23.81 -0.36 9.64
CA GLY A 130 24.21 -1.73 9.31
C GLY A 130 23.30 -2.80 9.94
N GLU A 131 22.09 -2.45 10.32
CA GLU A 131 21.11 -3.34 10.97
C GLU A 131 20.18 -4.04 9.96
N ALA A 132 20.19 -3.62 8.69
CA ALA A 132 19.42 -4.22 7.62
C ALA A 132 20.26 -4.40 6.35
N ASP A 133 19.93 -5.41 5.55
CA ASP A 133 20.58 -5.71 4.28
C ASP A 133 20.09 -4.78 3.17
N ILE A 134 18.79 -4.44 3.22
CA ILE A 134 18.09 -3.64 2.21
C ILE A 134 17.21 -2.61 2.92
N SER A 135 17.13 -1.39 2.34
CA SER A 135 16.15 -0.39 2.74
C SER A 135 15.18 -0.11 1.60
N ASP A 136 13.90 -0.35 1.83
CA ASP A 136 12.81 0.09 0.98
C ASP A 136 12.60 1.61 1.11
N ALA A 137 12.36 2.30 0.00
CA ALA A 137 12.20 3.74 0.02
C ALA A 137 11.19 4.24 -1.03
N SER A 138 10.28 5.10 -0.61
CA SER A 138 9.30 5.76 -1.49
C SER A 138 9.77 7.12 -2.02
N ARG A 139 11.03 7.44 -1.80
CA ARG A 139 11.78 8.60 -2.31
C ARG A 139 13.26 8.30 -2.35
N LYS A 140 14.01 9.16 -3.04
CA LYS A 140 15.46 9.08 -2.96
C LYS A 140 15.97 9.40 -1.55
N ILE A 141 17.12 8.80 -1.22
CA ILE A 141 17.84 9.09 0.01
C ILE A 141 18.20 10.58 0.07
N LYS A 142 17.98 11.21 1.23
CA LYS A 142 18.34 12.61 1.45
C LYS A 142 19.84 12.75 1.74
N ASP A 143 20.39 13.95 1.54
CA ASP A 143 21.81 14.22 1.76
C ASP A 143 22.26 13.90 3.21
N GLU A 144 21.42 14.20 4.22
CA GLU A 144 21.71 13.88 5.61
C GLU A 144 21.68 12.37 5.89
N GLU A 145 20.79 11.60 5.25
CA GLU A 145 20.73 10.15 5.37
C GLU A 145 21.93 9.49 4.67
N ALA A 146 22.28 9.97 3.47
CA ALA A 146 23.48 9.53 2.75
C ALA A 146 24.77 9.82 3.55
N ALA A 147 24.82 10.95 4.25
CA ALA A 147 25.94 11.27 5.14
C ALA A 147 26.02 10.28 6.34
N LEU A 148 24.89 9.87 6.93
CA LEU A 148 24.87 8.84 7.98
C LEU A 148 25.43 7.52 7.49
N CYS A 149 25.02 7.07 6.30
CA CYS A 149 25.57 5.85 5.69
C CYS A 149 27.08 5.96 5.45
N ALA A 150 27.54 7.09 4.90
CA ALA A 150 28.95 7.33 4.63
C ALA A 150 29.81 7.35 5.92
N ASP A 151 29.33 7.99 6.98
CA ASP A 151 30.00 8.04 8.28
C ASP A 151 30.12 6.66 8.94
N ALA A 152 29.13 5.78 8.70
CA ALA A 152 29.14 4.40 9.16
C ALA A 152 29.89 3.45 8.20
N GLY A 153 30.33 3.93 7.04
CA GLY A 153 31.04 3.12 6.02
C GLY A 153 30.12 2.17 5.26
N ILE A 154 28.81 2.44 5.24
CA ILE A 154 27.85 1.66 4.46
C ILE A 154 27.81 2.20 3.03
N GLU A 155 28.31 1.40 2.11
CA GLU A 155 28.15 1.60 0.67
C GLU A 155 26.92 0.85 0.16
N TYR A 156 26.17 1.46 -0.76
CA TYR A 156 24.93 0.88 -1.26
C TYR A 156 24.77 1.01 -2.77
N VAL A 157 23.82 0.27 -3.31
CA VAL A 157 23.30 0.43 -4.66
C VAL A 157 21.87 0.96 -4.54
N GLU A 158 21.57 2.08 -5.20
CA GLU A 158 20.21 2.60 -5.38
C GLU A 158 19.59 1.91 -6.59
N ILE A 159 18.48 1.24 -6.43
CA ILE A 159 17.78 0.51 -7.48
C ILE A 159 16.33 1.00 -7.50
N GLU A 160 15.91 1.57 -8.61
CA GLU A 160 14.52 1.89 -8.84
C GLU A 160 13.76 0.62 -9.23
N VAL A 161 12.62 0.33 -8.59
CA VAL A 161 11.91 -0.94 -8.75
C VAL A 161 10.49 -0.80 -9.29
N ALA A 162 9.84 0.34 -9.04
CA ALA A 162 8.45 0.58 -9.43
C ALA A 162 8.12 2.06 -9.43
N ILE A 163 6.91 2.40 -9.87
CA ILE A 163 6.32 3.72 -9.71
C ILE A 163 5.03 3.57 -8.90
N ASP A 164 4.94 4.27 -7.78
CA ASP A 164 3.70 4.49 -7.07
C ASP A 164 2.91 5.58 -7.79
N GLY A 165 1.71 5.27 -8.21
CA GLY A 165 0.77 6.20 -8.82
C GLY A 165 -0.57 6.07 -8.14
N LEU A 166 -1.12 7.20 -7.71
CA LEU A 166 -2.42 7.26 -7.05
C LEU A 166 -3.37 8.11 -7.89
N THR A 167 -4.61 7.65 -8.08
CA THR A 167 -5.63 8.38 -8.81
C THR A 167 -6.70 8.90 -7.87
N VAL A 168 -6.90 10.21 -7.86
CA VAL A 168 -8.11 10.83 -7.34
C VAL A 168 -9.20 10.70 -8.41
N ALA A 169 -10.34 10.13 -8.05
CA ALA A 169 -11.38 9.77 -9.00
C ALA A 169 -12.77 10.20 -8.52
N THR A 170 -13.67 10.31 -9.46
CA THR A 170 -15.09 10.58 -9.26
C THR A 170 -15.93 9.72 -10.20
N SER A 171 -17.24 9.73 -10.03
CA SER A 171 -18.15 9.10 -10.98
C SER A 171 -17.99 9.67 -12.40
N PRO A 172 -18.08 8.86 -13.46
CA PRO A 172 -18.13 9.34 -14.83
C PRO A 172 -19.28 10.32 -15.10
N ALA A 173 -20.34 10.29 -14.27
CA ALA A 173 -21.47 11.23 -14.35
C ALA A 173 -21.11 12.64 -13.84
N ASN A 174 -20.06 12.80 -13.06
CA ASN A 174 -19.61 14.10 -12.55
C ASN A 174 -18.94 14.91 -13.67
N THR A 175 -19.67 15.83 -14.24
CA THR A 175 -19.17 16.76 -15.27
C THR A 175 -18.76 18.13 -14.71
N ALA A 176 -18.93 18.33 -13.41
CA ALA A 176 -18.70 19.64 -12.78
C ALA A 176 -17.24 19.81 -12.32
N VAL A 177 -16.51 18.70 -12.09
CA VAL A 177 -15.14 18.72 -11.57
C VAL A 177 -14.24 17.94 -12.55
N GLU A 178 -13.29 18.65 -13.15
CA GLU A 178 -12.29 18.08 -14.06
C GLU A 178 -10.88 18.11 -13.45
N CYS A 179 -10.64 19.09 -12.58
CA CYS A 179 -9.35 19.34 -11.96
C CYS A 179 -9.53 19.93 -10.56
N VAL A 180 -8.65 19.56 -9.65
CA VAL A 180 -8.51 20.21 -8.33
C VAL A 180 -7.04 20.43 -8.02
N ASP A 181 -6.74 21.49 -7.27
CA ASP A 181 -5.41 21.67 -6.70
C ASP A 181 -5.29 20.99 -5.33
N ILE A 182 -4.06 20.87 -4.83
CA ILE A 182 -3.80 20.22 -3.53
C ILE A 182 -4.53 20.92 -2.38
N PRO A 183 -4.59 22.28 -2.28
CA PRO A 183 -5.36 22.97 -1.27
C PRO A 183 -6.87 22.65 -1.30
N ALA A 184 -7.49 22.55 -2.49
CA ALA A 184 -8.89 22.17 -2.61
C ALA A 184 -9.11 20.71 -2.21
N LEU A 185 -8.19 19.82 -2.59
CA LEU A 185 -8.26 18.41 -2.20
C LEU A 185 -8.11 18.23 -0.70
N TYR A 186 -7.17 18.91 -0.05
CA TYR A 186 -7.08 18.96 1.40
C TYR A 186 -8.39 19.44 2.05
N ALA A 187 -8.96 20.52 1.52
CA ALA A 187 -10.21 21.07 2.04
C ALA A 187 -11.41 20.10 1.90
N LEU A 188 -11.36 19.15 0.97
CA LEU A 188 -12.39 18.13 0.75
C LEU A 188 -12.21 16.90 1.62
N VAL A 189 -10.95 16.49 1.90
CA VAL A 189 -10.63 15.18 2.47
C VAL A 189 -9.72 15.24 3.69
N GLY A 190 -9.11 16.38 4.01
CA GLY A 190 -8.27 16.56 5.19
C GLY A 190 -9.05 16.51 6.50
N PRO A 191 -8.39 16.47 7.67
CA PRO A 191 -9.04 16.28 8.97
C PRO A 191 -10.02 17.39 9.32
N GLU A 192 -9.84 18.60 8.78
CA GLU A 192 -10.71 19.75 9.03
C GLU A 192 -12.02 19.71 8.23
N SER A 193 -12.18 18.75 7.30
CA SER A 193 -13.38 18.57 6.48
C SER A 193 -14.41 17.61 7.09
N GLU A 194 -14.17 17.10 8.28
CA GLU A 194 -15.11 16.20 8.95
C GLU A 194 -16.50 16.83 9.07
N GLY A 195 -17.52 16.10 8.64
CA GLY A 195 -18.91 16.57 8.60
C GLY A 195 -19.31 17.32 7.32
N PHE A 196 -18.41 17.59 6.37
CA PHE A 196 -18.77 18.18 5.09
C PHE A 196 -19.58 17.17 4.27
N ALA A 197 -20.75 17.58 3.80
CA ALA A 197 -21.69 16.76 3.04
C ALA A 197 -21.90 17.24 1.60
N SER A 198 -21.40 18.44 1.26
CA SER A 198 -21.40 19.02 -0.08
C SER A 198 -19.97 19.43 -0.46
N TRP A 199 -19.63 19.33 -1.74
CA TRP A 199 -18.37 19.88 -2.27
C TRP A 199 -18.24 21.38 -1.91
N ALA A 200 -19.36 22.12 -1.94
CA ALA A 200 -19.38 23.55 -1.60
C ALA A 200 -18.99 23.84 -0.14
N ASP A 201 -19.13 22.88 0.79
CA ASP A 201 -18.74 23.07 2.19
C ASP A 201 -17.23 23.33 2.33
N ALA A 202 -16.43 22.80 1.39
CA ALA A 202 -14.99 22.97 1.37
C ALA A 202 -14.52 24.35 0.84
N ASN A 203 -15.37 25.14 0.18
CA ASN A 203 -14.97 26.38 -0.48
C ASN A 203 -14.31 27.40 0.45
N ALA A 204 -14.80 27.51 1.69
CA ALA A 204 -14.24 28.46 2.65
C ALA A 204 -12.81 28.07 3.04
N LEU A 205 -12.59 26.79 3.35
CA LEU A 205 -11.28 26.25 3.73
C LEU A 205 -10.32 26.27 2.54
N ALA A 206 -10.77 25.84 1.34
CA ALA A 206 -9.96 25.91 0.12
C ALA A 206 -9.48 27.34 -0.20
N THR A 207 -10.37 28.34 -0.04
CA THR A 207 -10.02 29.74 -0.20
C THR A 207 -8.98 30.22 0.82
N GLU A 208 -9.15 29.83 2.09
CA GLU A 208 -8.19 30.13 3.17
C GLU A 208 -6.80 29.56 2.87
N LEU A 209 -6.76 28.35 2.31
CA LEU A 209 -5.53 27.67 1.90
C LEU A 209 -4.93 28.18 0.60
N GLY A 210 -5.58 29.11 -0.07
CA GLY A 210 -5.09 29.71 -1.31
C GLY A 210 -5.35 28.89 -2.57
N SER A 211 -6.37 28.03 -2.54
CA SER A 211 -6.76 27.25 -3.72
C SER A 211 -7.06 28.12 -4.92
N THR A 212 -6.64 27.67 -6.09
CA THR A 212 -6.87 28.25 -7.41
C THR A 212 -7.88 27.46 -8.25
N SER A 213 -8.40 26.34 -7.72
CA SER A 213 -9.36 25.45 -8.42
C SER A 213 -10.69 26.11 -8.76
N GLY A 214 -10.96 27.30 -8.24
CA GLY A 214 -12.24 27.95 -8.38
C GLY A 214 -13.28 27.47 -7.36
N GLU A 215 -14.56 27.84 -7.58
CA GLU A 215 -15.63 27.48 -6.68
C GLU A 215 -16.08 26.02 -6.91
N LEU A 216 -16.00 25.21 -5.87
CA LEU A 216 -16.48 23.82 -5.88
C LEU A 216 -18.02 23.79 -5.94
N PRO A 217 -18.62 22.82 -6.64
CA PRO A 217 -20.05 22.81 -6.92
C PRO A 217 -20.91 22.58 -5.65
N ASP A 218 -22.11 23.16 -5.60
CA ASP A 218 -23.12 22.79 -4.60
C ASP A 218 -23.77 21.45 -4.99
N ALA A 219 -23.07 20.37 -4.65
CA ALA A 219 -23.45 18.99 -4.97
C ALA A 219 -23.08 18.07 -3.79
N PRO A 220 -23.80 16.97 -3.59
CA PRO A 220 -23.46 16.02 -2.51
C PRO A 220 -22.02 15.53 -2.61
N LEU A 221 -21.34 15.43 -1.46
CA LEU A 221 -19.99 14.88 -1.36
C LEU A 221 -20.08 13.53 -0.63
N ALA A 222 -19.80 12.45 -1.36
CA ALA A 222 -19.61 11.11 -0.82
C ALA A 222 -18.18 10.69 -1.08
N VAL A 223 -17.40 10.44 -0.03
CA VAL A 223 -15.97 10.15 -0.10
C VAL A 223 -15.71 8.67 0.13
N PHE A 224 -14.88 8.08 -0.72
CA PHE A 224 -14.49 6.67 -0.70
C PHE A 224 -12.98 6.53 -0.87
N GLY A 225 -12.37 5.60 -0.14
CA GLY A 225 -10.93 5.36 -0.26
C GLY A 225 -10.47 4.19 0.59
N PRO A 226 -9.19 3.80 0.50
CA PRO A 226 -8.61 2.81 1.40
C PRO A 226 -8.50 3.36 2.83
N GLY A 227 -8.40 2.48 3.82
CA GLY A 227 -8.16 2.84 5.22
C GLY A 227 -6.67 2.90 5.57
N GLU A 228 -6.38 3.21 6.83
CA GLU A 228 -5.02 3.36 7.38
C GLU A 228 -4.14 2.10 7.27
N GLU A 229 -4.73 0.95 6.97
CA GLU A 229 -4.02 -0.31 6.71
C GLU A 229 -3.38 -0.40 5.32
N SER A 230 -3.61 0.60 4.45
CA SER A 230 -3.24 0.56 3.04
C SER A 230 -2.09 1.53 2.72
N GLY A 231 -1.06 1.04 2.00
CA GLY A 231 -0.01 1.91 1.44
C GLY A 231 -0.54 3.00 0.50
N THR A 232 -1.69 2.78 -0.15
CA THR A 232 -2.37 3.81 -0.97
C THR A 232 -2.94 4.94 -0.08
N TYR A 233 -3.40 4.61 1.14
CA TYR A 233 -3.79 5.64 2.11
C TYR A 233 -2.58 6.47 2.54
N ASP A 234 -1.47 5.82 2.91
CA ASP A 234 -0.24 6.52 3.31
C ASP A 234 0.25 7.45 2.20
N SER A 235 0.26 6.97 0.95
CA SER A 235 0.64 7.78 -0.21
C SER A 235 -0.29 8.97 -0.41
N PHE A 236 -1.60 8.79 -0.24
CA PHE A 236 -2.56 9.89 -0.34
C PHE A 236 -2.34 10.95 0.74
N VAL A 237 -2.13 10.54 1.98
CA VAL A 237 -1.81 11.45 3.09
C VAL A 237 -0.55 12.23 2.78
N GLU A 238 0.51 11.56 2.33
CA GLU A 238 1.79 12.21 2.00
C GLU A 238 1.65 13.22 0.84
N PHE A 239 0.90 12.87 -0.22
CA PHE A 239 0.75 13.75 -1.39
C PHE A 239 -0.22 14.93 -1.19
N ALA A 240 -1.30 14.72 -0.44
CA ALA A 240 -2.42 15.67 -0.40
C ALA A 240 -2.63 16.34 0.95
N ILE A 241 -2.14 15.76 2.03
CA ILE A 241 -2.53 16.14 3.39
C ILE A 241 -1.36 16.63 4.23
N ALA A 242 -0.25 15.89 4.29
CA ALA A 242 0.78 16.03 5.32
C ALA A 242 1.38 17.46 5.40
N ASP A 243 1.83 18.02 4.29
CA ASP A 243 2.46 19.35 4.28
C ASP A 243 1.52 20.45 4.80
N ILE A 244 0.24 20.41 4.36
CA ILE A 244 -0.74 21.41 4.79
C ILE A 244 -1.13 21.18 6.26
N ALA A 245 -1.28 19.92 6.67
CA ALA A 245 -1.59 19.56 8.06
C ALA A 245 -0.47 20.01 9.01
N GLU A 246 0.81 19.78 8.66
CA GLU A 246 1.98 20.24 9.43
C GLU A 246 1.98 21.77 9.58
N GLU A 247 1.78 22.52 8.49
CA GLU A 247 1.72 23.99 8.53
C GLU A 247 0.58 24.52 9.42
N ARG A 248 -0.52 23.77 9.48
CA ARG A 248 -1.71 24.13 10.28
C ARG A 248 -1.68 23.57 11.69
N GLY A 249 -0.76 22.66 11.99
CA GLY A 249 -0.71 21.92 13.26
C GLY A 249 -1.93 21.02 13.46
N ALA A 250 -2.48 20.50 12.36
CA ALA A 250 -3.53 19.50 12.30
C ALA A 250 -2.95 18.08 12.27
N ASP A 251 -3.80 17.06 12.41
CA ASP A 251 -3.38 15.68 12.28
C ASP A 251 -3.06 15.35 10.81
N GLU A 252 -1.95 14.67 10.56
CA GLU A 252 -1.56 14.19 9.23
C GLU A 252 -2.41 12.95 8.86
N ALA A 253 -3.70 13.18 8.67
CA ALA A 253 -4.70 12.14 8.40
C ALA A 253 -5.83 12.70 7.52
N THR A 254 -6.57 11.81 6.88
CA THR A 254 -7.81 12.19 6.22
C THR A 254 -8.93 12.42 7.24
N ARG A 255 -10.07 12.99 6.80
CA ARG A 255 -11.32 13.01 7.58
C ARG A 255 -11.70 11.58 7.98
N ALA A 256 -12.21 11.38 9.21
CA ALA A 256 -12.53 10.06 9.72
C ALA A 256 -13.92 9.53 9.25
N ASP A 257 -14.77 10.39 8.71
CA ASP A 257 -16.16 10.10 8.36
C ASP A 257 -16.40 9.76 6.88
N TYR A 258 -15.36 9.31 6.17
CA TYR A 258 -15.51 8.76 4.82
C TYR A 258 -15.73 7.24 4.83
N SER A 259 -16.14 6.68 3.69
CA SER A 259 -16.31 5.24 3.52
C SER A 259 -14.98 4.60 3.17
N SER A 260 -14.31 4.03 4.17
CA SER A 260 -13.05 3.31 3.97
C SER A 260 -13.26 1.82 3.70
N SER A 261 -12.39 1.22 2.88
CA SER A 261 -12.39 -0.22 2.63
C SER A 261 -10.98 -0.73 2.26
N PRO A 262 -10.56 -1.90 2.78
CA PRO A 262 -9.36 -2.58 2.30
C PRO A 262 -9.56 -3.28 0.94
N ASN A 263 -10.77 -3.24 0.39
CA ASN A 263 -11.13 -3.86 -0.88
C ASN A 263 -11.45 -2.77 -1.91
N ASP A 264 -10.54 -2.59 -2.88
CA ASP A 264 -10.67 -1.57 -3.93
C ASP A 264 -11.96 -1.72 -4.76
N ASN A 265 -12.50 -2.93 -4.94
CA ASN A 265 -13.78 -3.13 -5.63
C ASN A 265 -14.94 -2.39 -4.93
N LEU A 266 -14.95 -2.37 -3.58
CA LEU A 266 -15.96 -1.63 -2.81
C LEU A 266 -15.75 -0.13 -2.90
N ILE A 267 -14.52 0.33 -3.01
CA ILE A 267 -14.21 1.75 -3.26
C ILE A 267 -14.74 2.15 -4.64
N VAL A 268 -14.45 1.36 -5.67
CA VAL A 268 -14.95 1.59 -7.03
C VAL A 268 -16.48 1.58 -7.09
N GLU A 269 -17.13 0.60 -6.45
CA GLU A 269 -18.62 0.56 -6.36
C GLU A 269 -19.17 1.82 -5.68
N GLY A 270 -18.50 2.31 -4.64
CA GLY A 270 -18.88 3.55 -3.97
C GLY A 270 -18.74 4.78 -4.87
N ILE A 271 -17.62 4.88 -5.59
CA ILE A 271 -17.37 5.98 -6.53
C ILE A 271 -18.39 5.97 -7.66
N GLU A 272 -18.66 4.81 -8.28
CA GLU A 272 -19.64 4.65 -9.36
C GLU A 272 -21.08 4.92 -8.88
N GLY A 273 -21.38 4.52 -7.65
CA GLY A 273 -22.72 4.57 -7.07
C GLY A 273 -23.25 5.96 -6.72
N SER A 274 -22.44 7.02 -6.81
CA SER A 274 -22.82 8.40 -6.52
C SER A 274 -22.36 9.34 -7.62
N ASP A 275 -23.26 10.06 -8.26
CA ASP A 275 -22.98 10.94 -9.41
C ASP A 275 -21.92 12.01 -9.11
N THR A 276 -21.73 12.37 -7.86
CA THR A 276 -20.79 13.40 -7.40
C THR A 276 -19.86 12.90 -6.29
N SER A 277 -19.51 11.62 -6.34
CA SER A 277 -18.52 11.00 -5.46
C SER A 277 -17.13 11.64 -5.59
N LEU A 278 -16.32 11.44 -4.57
CA LEU A 278 -14.89 11.65 -4.57
C LEU A 278 -14.23 10.41 -3.97
N GLY A 279 -13.14 9.94 -4.54
CA GLY A 279 -12.40 8.84 -3.94
C GLY A 279 -10.98 8.77 -4.49
N TRP A 280 -10.20 7.82 -3.98
CA TRP A 280 -8.86 7.56 -4.50
C TRP A 280 -8.53 6.07 -4.43
N VAL A 281 -7.77 5.62 -5.41
CA VAL A 281 -7.27 4.25 -5.54
C VAL A 281 -5.88 4.26 -6.18
N GLY A 282 -5.15 3.16 -6.07
CA GLY A 282 -3.91 2.97 -6.83
C GLY A 282 -4.14 3.11 -8.34
N PHE A 283 -3.17 3.69 -9.05
CA PHE A 283 -3.33 3.97 -10.49
C PHE A 283 -3.51 2.68 -11.33
N ALA A 284 -2.82 1.61 -11.00
CA ALA A 284 -2.98 0.33 -11.70
C ALA A 284 -4.43 -0.18 -11.61
N TYR A 285 -5.05 -0.02 -10.42
CA TYR A 285 -6.44 -0.38 -10.21
C TYR A 285 -7.42 0.54 -10.96
N TYR A 286 -7.16 1.88 -10.90
CA TYR A 286 -7.91 2.84 -11.71
C TYR A 286 -7.87 2.48 -13.20
N GLN A 287 -6.70 2.11 -13.72
CA GLN A 287 -6.53 1.76 -15.13
C GLN A 287 -7.36 0.52 -15.52
N ALA A 288 -7.42 -0.49 -14.66
CA ALA A 288 -8.22 -1.69 -14.88
C ALA A 288 -9.72 -1.40 -14.87
N GLU A 289 -10.17 -0.42 -14.09
CA GLU A 289 -11.58 -0.06 -13.88
C GLU A 289 -11.96 1.32 -14.49
N ALA A 290 -11.21 1.79 -15.48
CA ALA A 290 -11.33 3.15 -16.06
C ALA A 290 -12.69 3.46 -16.70
N GLU A 291 -13.49 2.44 -17.04
CA GLU A 291 -14.87 2.64 -17.55
C GLU A 291 -15.86 3.02 -16.43
N ARG A 292 -15.53 2.72 -15.17
CA ARG A 292 -16.38 2.91 -13.99
C ARG A 292 -16.05 4.17 -13.19
N MET A 293 -14.89 4.75 -13.43
CA MET A 293 -14.39 5.93 -12.73
C MET A 293 -13.85 6.97 -13.72
N LYS A 294 -13.93 8.24 -13.34
CA LYS A 294 -13.27 9.33 -14.02
C LYS A 294 -12.15 9.88 -13.15
N GLY A 295 -10.90 9.80 -13.62
CA GLY A 295 -9.77 10.45 -12.96
C GLY A 295 -9.92 11.97 -12.95
N ILE A 296 -9.68 12.59 -11.81
CA ILE A 296 -9.62 14.03 -11.64
C ILE A 296 -8.16 14.45 -11.85
N ALA A 297 -7.93 15.45 -12.70
CA ALA A 297 -6.60 16.03 -12.87
C ALA A 297 -6.18 16.77 -11.58
N ILE A 298 -4.89 16.73 -11.27
CA ILE A 298 -4.32 17.44 -10.11
C ILE A 298 -3.47 18.61 -10.62
N ASP A 299 -3.68 19.78 -10.02
CA ASP A 299 -2.84 20.95 -10.18
C ASP A 299 -1.93 21.11 -8.94
N ALA A 300 -0.66 20.84 -9.12
CA ALA A 300 0.36 21.02 -8.08
C ALA A 300 1.13 22.36 -8.25
N GLY A 301 0.61 23.29 -9.06
CA GLY A 301 1.17 24.61 -9.31
C GLY A 301 1.61 24.86 -10.76
N ASP A 302 1.72 23.79 -11.57
CA ASP A 302 2.12 23.87 -12.99
C ASP A 302 0.94 23.64 -13.96
N GLY A 303 -0.29 23.61 -13.43
CA GLY A 303 -1.54 23.36 -14.15
C GLY A 303 -2.06 21.94 -13.97
N CYS A 304 -3.25 21.71 -14.49
CA CYS A 304 -3.97 20.44 -14.36
C CYS A 304 -3.29 19.31 -15.15
N VAL A 305 -2.81 18.28 -14.47
CA VAL A 305 -2.25 17.07 -15.08
C VAL A 305 -3.16 15.88 -14.75
N ALA A 306 -3.60 15.16 -15.78
CA ALA A 306 -4.45 13.97 -15.61
C ALA A 306 -3.60 12.74 -15.26
N PRO A 307 -4.15 11.77 -14.51
CA PRO A 307 -3.49 10.48 -14.24
C PRO A 307 -3.53 9.61 -15.49
N THR A 308 -2.44 9.56 -16.24
CA THR A 308 -2.27 8.67 -17.40
C THR A 308 -0.98 7.88 -17.27
N VAL A 309 -0.84 6.79 -18.05
CA VAL A 309 0.41 6.00 -18.06
C VAL A 309 1.61 6.90 -18.36
N GLU A 310 1.48 7.82 -19.31
CA GLU A 310 2.56 8.72 -19.69
C GLU A 310 2.93 9.69 -18.58
N THR A 311 1.94 10.34 -17.92
CA THR A 311 2.19 11.34 -16.89
C THR A 311 2.66 10.73 -15.56
N ILE A 312 2.26 9.49 -15.29
CA ILE A 312 2.79 8.69 -14.18
C ILE A 312 4.25 8.29 -14.47
N ALA A 313 4.51 7.77 -15.68
CA ALA A 313 5.83 7.28 -16.06
C ALA A 313 6.88 8.40 -16.16
N ASP A 314 6.51 9.59 -16.66
CA ASP A 314 7.44 10.72 -16.79
C ASP A 314 7.52 11.60 -15.54
N GLY A 315 6.66 11.33 -14.52
CA GLY A 315 6.66 12.03 -13.24
C GLY A 315 6.02 13.43 -13.31
N SER A 316 5.29 13.76 -14.38
CA SER A 316 4.57 15.05 -14.49
C SER A 316 3.27 15.06 -13.67
N TYR A 317 2.68 13.89 -13.39
CA TYR A 317 1.54 13.77 -12.49
C TYR A 317 2.01 13.84 -11.03
N ALA A 318 1.50 14.79 -10.26
CA ALA A 318 1.99 15.08 -8.92
C ALA A 318 1.80 13.94 -7.91
N PHE A 319 0.81 13.06 -8.13
CA PHE A 319 0.55 11.91 -7.27
C PHE A 319 1.16 10.63 -7.84
N ALA A 320 2.41 10.77 -8.33
CA ALA A 320 3.25 9.67 -8.76
C ALA A 320 4.67 9.88 -8.27
N ARG A 321 5.31 8.79 -7.83
CA ARG A 321 6.70 8.81 -7.35
C ARG A 321 7.39 7.49 -7.63
N SER A 322 8.70 7.56 -7.78
CA SER A 322 9.54 6.37 -7.90
C SER A 322 9.69 5.66 -6.57
N LEU A 323 9.64 4.34 -6.63
CA LEU A 323 9.93 3.43 -5.52
C LEU A 323 11.30 2.79 -5.71
N TYR A 324 12.04 2.68 -4.63
CA TYR A 324 13.44 2.24 -4.63
C TYR A 324 13.68 1.16 -3.59
N ILE A 325 14.68 0.34 -3.86
CA ILE A 325 15.39 -0.44 -2.84
C ILE A 325 16.86 0.02 -2.79
N TYR A 326 17.39 0.17 -1.59
CA TYR A 326 18.80 0.47 -1.35
C TYR A 326 19.47 -0.77 -0.78
N VAL A 327 20.41 -1.35 -1.52
CA VAL A 327 21.03 -2.63 -1.18
C VAL A 327 22.44 -2.40 -0.66
N SER A 328 22.75 -2.89 0.53
CA SER A 328 24.11 -2.85 1.08
C SER A 328 25.06 -3.68 0.21
N LYS A 329 26.12 -3.04 -0.31
CA LYS A 329 27.16 -3.72 -1.10
C LYS A 329 27.89 -4.78 -0.27
N GLN A 330 28.10 -4.52 1.02
CA GLN A 330 28.71 -5.46 1.93
C GLN A 330 27.80 -6.67 2.15
N ALA A 331 26.51 -6.44 2.44
CA ALA A 331 25.55 -7.53 2.63
C ALA A 331 25.46 -8.41 1.37
N ALA A 332 25.37 -7.81 0.18
CA ALA A 332 25.33 -8.54 -1.09
C ALA A 332 26.62 -9.37 -1.34
N ALA A 333 27.79 -8.88 -0.91
CA ALA A 333 29.08 -9.59 -1.08
C ALA A 333 29.26 -10.72 -0.07
N GLU A 334 28.73 -10.58 1.15
CA GLU A 334 28.92 -11.54 2.26
C GLU A 334 27.79 -12.56 2.37
N ASN A 335 26.57 -12.21 1.92
CA ASN A 335 25.37 -13.05 1.98
C ASN A 335 24.82 -13.34 0.57
N PRO A 336 25.08 -14.53 0.01
CA PRO A 336 24.54 -14.89 -1.32
C PRO A 336 23.02 -14.85 -1.43
N ALA A 337 22.29 -14.92 -0.30
CA ALA A 337 20.84 -14.82 -0.29
C ALA A 337 20.37 -13.38 -0.64
N VAL A 338 21.12 -12.34 -0.23
CA VAL A 338 20.83 -10.95 -0.60
C VAL A 338 21.00 -10.75 -2.10
N GLU A 339 22.11 -11.26 -2.68
CA GLU A 339 22.34 -11.19 -4.13
C GLU A 339 21.22 -11.90 -4.89
N ALA A 340 20.89 -13.12 -4.50
CA ALA A 340 19.84 -13.91 -5.15
C ALA A 340 18.45 -13.29 -5.02
N PHE A 341 18.15 -12.67 -3.88
CA PHE A 341 16.88 -11.96 -3.68
C PHE A 341 16.76 -10.75 -4.60
N VAL A 342 17.82 -9.95 -4.75
CA VAL A 342 17.80 -8.78 -5.66
C VAL A 342 17.79 -9.21 -7.12
N ASP A 343 18.52 -10.28 -7.49
CA ASP A 343 18.46 -10.86 -8.84
C ASP A 343 17.04 -11.34 -9.17
N LEU A 344 16.35 -11.99 -8.21
CA LEU A 344 14.95 -12.38 -8.35
C LEU A 344 14.02 -11.15 -8.45
N TYR A 345 14.25 -10.12 -7.63
CA TYR A 345 13.47 -8.88 -7.66
C TYR A 345 13.48 -8.22 -9.04
N LEU A 346 14.63 -8.25 -9.72
CA LEU A 346 14.81 -7.68 -11.06
C LEU A 346 14.53 -8.67 -12.20
N SER A 347 14.13 -9.89 -11.90
CA SER A 347 13.70 -10.88 -12.90
C SER A 347 12.30 -10.57 -13.42
N GLU A 348 11.91 -11.22 -14.54
CA GLU A 348 10.53 -11.11 -15.08
C GLU A 348 9.48 -11.53 -14.04
N GLU A 349 9.75 -12.58 -13.26
CA GLU A 349 8.84 -13.10 -12.22
C GLU A 349 8.74 -12.18 -11.01
N GLY A 350 9.85 -11.57 -10.59
CA GLY A 350 9.89 -10.58 -9.51
C GLY A 350 9.21 -9.27 -9.93
N LEU A 351 9.47 -8.79 -11.13
CA LEU A 351 8.84 -7.57 -11.66
C LEU A 351 7.32 -7.75 -11.84
N ALA A 352 6.84 -8.95 -12.17
CA ALA A 352 5.41 -9.22 -12.21
C ALA A 352 4.71 -8.96 -10.85
N GLN A 353 5.45 -9.04 -9.74
CA GLN A 353 4.90 -8.75 -8.41
C GLN A 353 4.59 -7.26 -8.20
N VAL A 354 5.18 -6.36 -8.99
CA VAL A 354 4.91 -4.91 -8.94
C VAL A 354 3.43 -4.65 -9.28
N GLY A 355 2.95 -5.16 -10.42
CA GLY A 355 1.56 -5.03 -10.83
C GLY A 355 0.59 -5.72 -9.87
N GLU A 356 0.96 -6.91 -9.35
CA GLU A 356 0.18 -7.66 -8.36
C GLU A 356 0.08 -6.93 -7.00
N ALA A 357 1.05 -6.07 -6.69
CA ALA A 357 1.02 -5.19 -5.51
C ALA A 357 0.26 -3.87 -5.76
N GLY A 358 -0.22 -3.64 -6.99
CA GLY A 358 -1.01 -2.45 -7.34
C GLY A 358 -0.20 -1.24 -7.79
N TYR A 359 1.09 -1.42 -8.11
CA TYR A 359 2.00 -0.36 -8.58
C TYR A 359 2.22 -0.43 -10.10
N VAL A 360 2.91 0.57 -10.63
CA VAL A 360 3.18 0.71 -12.07
C VAL A 360 4.59 0.25 -12.38
N ASP A 361 4.73 -0.55 -13.43
CA ASP A 361 6.02 -1.02 -13.92
C ASP A 361 6.88 0.16 -14.41
N LEU A 362 8.19 0.01 -14.26
CA LEU A 362 9.13 0.96 -14.82
C LEU A 362 9.10 0.95 -16.36
N PRO A 363 9.22 2.11 -17.01
CA PRO A 363 9.57 2.17 -18.43
C PRO A 363 10.86 1.39 -18.73
N ALA A 364 10.94 0.82 -19.93
CA ALA A 364 12.02 -0.09 -20.28
C ALA A 364 13.44 0.49 -20.12
N ASP A 365 13.62 1.79 -20.37
CA ASP A 365 14.90 2.49 -20.19
C ASP A 365 15.28 2.66 -18.72
N ARG A 366 14.29 2.93 -17.83
CA ARG A 366 14.50 3.02 -16.38
C ARG A 366 14.76 1.64 -15.76
N LEU A 367 14.04 0.62 -16.21
CA LEU A 367 14.30 -0.77 -15.81
C LEU A 367 15.71 -1.21 -16.21
N GLN A 368 16.14 -0.91 -17.45
CA GLN A 368 17.49 -1.23 -17.86
C GLN A 368 18.54 -0.51 -17.02
N ALA A 369 18.29 0.76 -16.66
CA ALA A 369 19.19 1.52 -15.78
C ALA A 369 19.27 0.88 -14.37
N ALA A 370 18.17 0.38 -13.83
CA ALA A 370 18.13 -0.34 -12.55
C ALA A 370 18.95 -1.65 -12.60
N ILE A 371 18.78 -2.43 -13.66
CA ILE A 371 19.55 -3.66 -13.89
C ILE A 371 21.05 -3.34 -14.05
N ASP A 372 21.40 -2.31 -14.82
CA ASP A 372 22.79 -1.89 -15.02
C ASP A 372 23.43 -1.40 -13.71
N ALA A 373 22.67 -0.66 -12.88
CA ALA A 373 23.14 -0.21 -11.56
C ALA A 373 23.45 -1.40 -10.64
N TRP A 374 22.60 -2.42 -10.62
CA TRP A 374 22.82 -3.64 -9.85
C TRP A 374 24.01 -4.44 -10.39
N ALA A 375 24.15 -4.58 -11.70
CA ALA A 375 25.26 -5.29 -12.31
C ALA A 375 26.63 -4.62 -12.09
N ALA A 376 26.65 -3.31 -11.84
CA ALA A 376 27.87 -2.51 -11.62
C ALA A 376 28.31 -2.40 -10.16
N ARG A 377 27.63 -3.05 -9.21
CA ARG A 377 27.85 -2.98 -7.75
C ARG A 377 29.26 -3.31 -7.30
#